data_15369930e3eca9eb6412665eb63d6a12
#
_entry.id   15369930e3eca9eb6412665eb63d6a12
#
_cell.length_a   1.000
_cell.length_b   1.000
_cell.length_c   1.000
_cell.angle_alpha   90.00
_cell.angle_beta   90.00
_cell.angle_gamma   90.00
#
_symmetry.space_group_name_H-M   'P 1'
#
loop_
_entity.id
_entity.type
_entity.pdbx_description
1 polymer ?
#
loop_
_entity_poly.entity_id
_entity_poly.type
_entity_poly.pdbx_seq_one_letter_code
_entity_poly.pdbx_strand_id
1 'polypeptide(L)'
;MEYSNIYVSRIMKLCKERGIAINRLATMSDVKQSTLDNIVRGLTKNPRIKTLHKIAIAFNMTLAEFLDFDELNDYVFDEESDE
;
A
#
# COMPACT_ATOMS: atom_id res chain seq x y z
N MET A 1 -6.38 12.93 -5.82
CA MET A 1 -6.13 11.48 -5.77
C MET A 1 -6.91 10.88 -4.62
N GLU A 2 -7.59 9.79 -4.86
CA GLU A 2 -8.33 9.13 -3.79
C GLU A 2 -7.38 8.51 -2.77
N TYR A 3 -7.85 8.46 -1.54
CA TYR A 3 -7.02 7.96 -0.43
C TYR A 3 -6.47 6.57 -0.70
N SER A 4 -7.29 5.66 -1.23
CA SER A 4 -6.83 4.30 -1.52
C SER A 4 -5.72 4.29 -2.57
N ASN A 5 -5.73 5.23 -3.50
CA ASN A 5 -4.77 5.26 -4.60
C ASN A 5 -3.36 5.66 -4.16
N ILE A 6 -3.23 6.37 -3.04
CA ILE A 6 -1.88 6.74 -2.57
C ILE A 6 -1.12 5.50 -2.12
N TYR A 7 -1.82 4.49 -1.57
CA TYR A 7 -1.17 3.24 -1.20
C TYR A 7 -0.77 2.44 -2.42
N VAL A 8 -1.61 2.47 -3.47
CA VAL A 8 -1.27 1.83 -4.75
C VAL A 8 0.02 2.43 -5.29
N SER A 9 0.10 3.76 -5.34
CA SER A 9 1.30 4.44 -5.82
C SER A 9 2.54 4.06 -5.03
N ARG A 10 2.40 4.01 -3.70
CA ARG A 10 3.53 3.67 -2.83
C ARG A 10 4.03 2.25 -3.12
N ILE A 11 3.10 1.29 -3.18
CA ILE A 11 3.45 -0.10 -3.41
C ILE A 11 4.09 -0.27 -4.77
N MET A 12 3.49 0.31 -5.81
CA MET A 12 4.01 0.16 -7.17
C MET A 12 5.38 0.79 -7.31
N LYS A 13 5.60 1.94 -6.69
CA LYS A 13 6.89 2.60 -6.73
C LYS A 13 7.97 1.74 -6.07
N LEU A 14 7.66 1.19 -4.90
CA LEU A 14 8.63 0.34 -4.21
C LEU A 14 8.90 -0.94 -4.98
N CYS A 15 7.88 -1.53 -5.59
CA CYS A 15 8.07 -2.70 -6.44
C CYS A 15 9.02 -2.39 -7.60
N LYS A 16 8.79 -1.24 -8.24
CA LYS A 16 9.62 -0.84 -9.37
C LYS A 16 11.06 -0.60 -8.93
N GLU A 17 11.24 0.11 -7.83
CA GLU A 17 12.58 0.44 -7.34
C GLU A 17 13.35 -0.81 -6.92
N ARG A 18 12.65 -1.83 -6.45
CA ARG A 18 13.29 -3.03 -5.93
C ARG A 18 13.26 -4.21 -6.89
N GLY A 19 12.66 -4.02 -8.05
CA GLY A 19 12.57 -5.08 -9.05
C GLY A 19 11.73 -6.26 -8.59
N ILE A 20 10.63 -5.99 -7.86
CA ILE A 20 9.74 -7.03 -7.32
C ILE A 20 8.43 -6.96 -8.06
N ALA A 21 8.00 -8.08 -8.66
CA ALA A 21 6.70 -8.19 -9.28
C ALA A 21 5.61 -8.32 -8.22
N ILE A 22 4.39 -7.91 -8.56
CA ILE A 22 3.28 -7.91 -7.60
C ILE A 22 2.99 -9.31 -7.07
N ASN A 23 2.99 -10.33 -7.94
CA ASN A 23 2.72 -11.68 -7.48
C ASN A 23 3.82 -12.19 -6.53
N ARG A 24 5.05 -11.76 -6.75
CA ARG A 24 6.13 -12.10 -5.84
C ARG A 24 5.98 -11.37 -4.50
N LEU A 25 5.51 -10.13 -4.55
CA LEU A 25 5.27 -9.39 -3.31
C LEU A 25 4.22 -10.09 -2.45
N ALA A 26 3.17 -10.62 -3.07
CA ALA A 26 2.14 -11.36 -2.33
C ALA A 26 2.76 -12.54 -1.59
N THR A 27 3.61 -13.30 -2.27
CA THR A 27 4.30 -14.44 -1.66
C THR A 27 5.22 -13.98 -0.53
N MET A 28 6.02 -12.97 -0.78
CA MET A 28 7.00 -12.48 0.19
C MET A 28 6.34 -11.92 1.44
N SER A 29 5.18 -11.29 1.29
CA SER A 29 4.49 -10.64 2.40
C SER A 29 3.51 -11.55 3.10
N ASP A 30 3.29 -12.76 2.58
CA ASP A 30 2.28 -13.67 3.12
C ASP A 30 0.89 -13.02 3.10
N VAL A 31 0.61 -12.28 2.03
CA VAL A 31 -0.69 -11.69 1.77
C VAL A 31 -1.30 -12.45 0.60
N LYS A 32 -2.58 -12.79 0.70
CA LYS A 32 -3.26 -13.50 -0.37
C LYS A 32 -3.15 -12.69 -1.67
N GLN A 33 -2.93 -13.39 -2.78
CA GLN A 33 -2.83 -12.74 -4.08
C GLN A 33 -4.07 -11.88 -4.37
N SER A 34 -5.26 -12.41 -4.06
CA SER A 34 -6.50 -11.68 -4.29
C SER A 34 -6.58 -10.40 -3.44
N THR A 35 -6.08 -10.46 -2.21
CA THR A 35 -6.06 -9.29 -1.34
C THR A 35 -5.14 -8.21 -1.92
N LEU A 36 -3.95 -8.60 -2.34
CA LEU A 36 -2.99 -7.65 -2.90
C LEU A 36 -3.50 -7.11 -4.23
N ASP A 37 -4.07 -7.97 -5.07
CA ASP A 37 -4.66 -7.52 -6.34
C ASP A 37 -5.73 -6.47 -6.12
N ASN A 38 -6.60 -6.67 -5.13
CA ASN A 38 -7.65 -5.69 -4.83
C ASN A 38 -7.07 -4.36 -4.40
N ILE A 39 -5.98 -4.39 -3.64
CA ILE A 39 -5.32 -3.16 -3.22
C ILE A 39 -4.73 -2.42 -4.42
N VAL A 40 -3.94 -3.12 -5.24
CA VAL A 40 -3.24 -2.45 -6.35
C VAL A 40 -4.17 -2.05 -7.48
N ARG A 41 -5.36 -2.64 -7.55
CA ARG A 41 -6.39 -2.22 -8.52
C ARG A 41 -7.26 -1.08 -7.98
N GLY A 42 -6.99 -0.63 -6.76
CA GLY A 42 -7.73 0.47 -6.17
C GLY A 42 -9.12 0.09 -5.68
N LEU A 43 -9.41 -1.21 -5.54
CA LEU A 43 -10.73 -1.67 -5.12
C LEU A 43 -10.88 -1.67 -3.60
N THR A 44 -9.78 -1.76 -2.86
CA THR A 44 -9.81 -1.73 -1.41
C THR A 44 -9.73 -0.27 -0.97
N LYS A 45 -10.82 0.24 -0.42
CA LYS A 45 -10.90 1.66 -0.05
C LYS A 45 -10.04 2.00 1.17
N ASN A 46 -9.89 1.03 2.07
CA ASN A 46 -9.21 1.27 3.34
C ASN A 46 -8.40 0.03 3.71
N PRO A 47 -7.20 -0.11 3.19
CA PRO A 47 -6.37 -1.28 3.49
C PRO A 47 -6.11 -1.40 4.98
N ARG A 48 -6.12 -2.62 5.48
CA ARG A 48 -5.87 -2.85 6.91
C ARG A 48 -4.41 -2.60 7.23
N ILE A 49 -4.17 -2.04 8.41
CA ILE A 49 -2.81 -1.79 8.89
C ILE A 49 -1.99 -3.09 8.92
N LYS A 50 -2.59 -4.20 9.34
CA LYS A 50 -1.87 -5.47 9.38
C LYS A 50 -1.37 -5.86 7.99
N THR A 51 -2.20 -5.67 6.97
CA THR A 51 -1.81 -5.98 5.59
C THR A 51 -0.65 -5.08 5.14
N LEU A 52 -0.75 -3.79 5.41
CA LEU A 52 0.31 -2.84 5.06
C LEU A 52 1.60 -3.16 5.81
N HIS A 53 1.48 -3.62 7.05
CA HIS A 53 2.64 -4.00 7.84
C HIS A 53 3.37 -5.20 7.23
N LYS A 54 2.61 -6.21 6.82
CA LYS A 54 3.20 -7.38 6.16
C LYS A 54 3.91 -6.97 4.87
N ILE A 55 3.31 -6.06 4.11
CA ILE A 55 3.92 -5.56 2.88
C ILE A 55 5.22 -4.80 3.19
N ALA A 56 5.19 -3.97 4.22
CA ALA A 56 6.39 -3.25 4.65
C ALA A 56 7.53 -4.21 4.97
N ILE A 57 7.24 -5.26 5.73
CA ILE A 57 8.24 -6.25 6.10
C ILE A 57 8.83 -6.91 4.85
N ALA A 58 8.00 -7.22 3.87
CA ALA A 58 8.46 -7.82 2.62
C ALA A 58 9.43 -6.88 1.89
N PHE A 59 9.25 -5.57 2.02
CA PHE A 59 10.17 -4.59 1.46
C PHE A 59 11.37 -4.30 2.38
N ASN A 60 11.48 -5.05 3.48
CA ASN A 60 12.55 -4.84 4.48
C ASN A 60 12.47 -3.45 5.10
N MET A 61 11.25 -3.02 5.39
CA MET A 61 10.96 -1.71 5.97
C MET A 61 10.15 -1.90 7.25
N THR A 62 10.28 -0.95 8.17
CA THR A 62 9.33 -0.87 9.27
C THR A 62 8.01 -0.32 8.74
N LEU A 63 6.93 -0.53 9.48
CA LEU A 63 5.65 0.07 9.10
C LEU A 63 5.76 1.59 9.03
N ALA A 64 6.47 2.19 9.98
CA ALA A 64 6.66 3.64 9.99
C ALA A 64 7.37 4.11 8.72
N GLU A 65 8.42 3.40 8.31
CA GLU A 65 9.13 3.75 7.07
C GLU A 65 8.23 3.62 5.84
N PHE A 66 7.44 2.55 5.80
CA PHE A 66 6.54 2.34 4.68
C PHE A 66 5.51 3.46 4.57
N LEU A 67 5.00 3.93 5.71
CA LEU A 67 3.96 4.96 5.75
C LEU A 67 4.53 6.38 5.62
N ASP A 68 5.84 6.54 5.65
CA ASP A 68 6.46 7.85 5.59
C ASP A 68 6.72 8.24 4.13
N PHE A 69 5.68 8.72 3.47
CA PHE A 69 5.81 9.24 2.12
C PHE A 69 4.88 10.44 1.94
N ASP A 70 5.26 11.33 1.04
CA ASP A 70 4.65 12.67 0.96
C ASP A 70 3.15 12.62 0.68
N GLU A 71 2.73 11.74 -0.23
CA GLU A 71 1.31 11.67 -0.60
C GLU A 71 0.43 11.33 0.59
N LEU A 72 0.94 10.49 1.50
CA LEU A 72 0.20 10.16 2.70
C LEU A 72 0.33 11.25 3.76
N ASN A 73 1.55 11.74 3.97
CA ASN A 73 1.82 12.74 5.01
C ASN A 73 1.08 14.04 4.75
N ASP A 74 0.98 14.42 3.47
CA ASP A 74 0.39 15.69 3.08
C ASP A 74 -1.07 15.57 2.66
N TYR A 75 -1.66 14.38 2.80
CA TYR A 75 -3.02 14.15 2.35
C TYR A 75 -4.00 14.98 3.16
N VAL A 76 -4.94 15.62 2.46
CA VAL A 76 -5.99 16.42 3.09
C VAL A 76 -7.33 15.79 2.77
N PHE A 77 -8.10 15.46 3.79
CA PHE A 77 -9.42 14.88 3.62
C PHE A 77 -10.44 15.99 3.32
N ASP A 78 -11.36 15.69 2.39
CA ASP A 78 -12.49 16.56 2.12
C ASP A 78 -13.41 16.59 3.32
N GLU A 79 -14.05 17.73 3.54
CA GLU A 79 -15.00 17.83 4.64
C GLU A 79 -16.21 16.94 4.44
N GLU A 80 -16.56 16.69 3.17
CA GLU A 80 -17.70 15.82 2.88
C GLU A 80 -17.36 14.35 2.89
N SER A 81 -16.09 14.00 3.05
CA SER A 81 -15.68 12.60 2.96
C SER A 81 -15.59 11.94 4.30
N ASP A 82 -16.28 12.44 5.27
CA ASP A 82 -16.31 11.82 6.59
C ASP A 82 -16.94 10.44 6.52
N GLU A 83 -16.58 9.62 7.44
CA GLU A 83 -17.08 8.26 7.51
C GLU A 83 -18.17 8.12 8.52
#